data_d1603eb3c9c7fadfedc580173f4a4451
#
_entry.id   d1603eb3c9c7fadfedc580173f4a4451
#
_cell.length_a   1.000
_cell.length_b   1.000
_cell.length_c   1.000
_cell.angle_alpha   90.00
_cell.angle_beta   90.00
_cell.angle_gamma   90.00
#
_symmetry.space_group_name_H-M   'P 1'
#
loop_
_entity.id
_entity.type
_entity.pdbx_description
1 polymer ?
#
loop_
_entity_poly.entity_id
_entity_poly.type
_entity_poly.pdbx_seq_one_letter_code
_entity_poly.pdbx_strand_id
1 'polypeptide(L)'
;MSMPPSIAAKLPLPQWAYVPGETAEAEADHDTLWQAMALVPSRFQDFVPARHPALRYGIALNDAGYFWESQEILEAVWAAAPQGGRERILLRACIQIANANLRLRMQKPRAAARYFGEALVELDTLGRNAAAAGDGFVEAFPTARLAALLKAKLAQPALTKADWVEFGKIGRA
;
A
#
# COMPACT_ATOMS: atom_id res chain seq x y z
N MET A 1 -7.40 20.92 -17.95
CA MET A 1 -6.13 21.49 -17.49
C MET A 1 -5.50 20.54 -16.49
N SER A 2 -4.34 20.02 -16.82
CA SER A 2 -3.67 19.12 -15.89
C SER A 2 -3.09 19.90 -14.71
N MET A 3 -3.27 19.36 -13.51
CA MET A 3 -2.74 19.94 -12.30
C MET A 3 -1.21 19.98 -12.36
N PRO A 4 -0.58 21.06 -11.93
CA PRO A 4 0.89 21.09 -11.92
C PRO A 4 1.44 19.91 -11.13
N PRO A 5 2.44 19.18 -11.65
CA PRO A 5 2.99 18.00 -10.98
C PRO A 5 3.46 18.27 -9.55
N SER A 6 3.88 19.50 -9.28
CA SER A 6 4.38 19.91 -7.97
C SER A 6 3.31 19.94 -6.89
N ILE A 7 2.03 20.15 -7.22
CA ILE A 7 0.96 20.19 -6.23
C ILE A 7 0.54 18.77 -5.87
N ALA A 8 0.39 17.88 -6.87
CA ALA A 8 0.00 16.51 -6.66
C ALA A 8 1.06 15.70 -5.91
N ALA A 9 2.36 16.06 -6.08
CA ALA A 9 3.47 15.34 -5.45
C ALA A 9 3.73 15.74 -3.99
N LYS A 10 3.02 16.75 -3.47
CA LYS A 10 3.33 17.35 -2.16
C LYS A 10 2.17 17.27 -1.17
N LEU A 11 1.43 16.19 -1.18
CA LEU A 11 0.46 15.96 -0.12
C LEU A 11 1.20 15.82 1.20
N PRO A 12 0.80 16.57 2.23
CA PRO A 12 1.47 16.49 3.53
C PRO A 12 1.20 15.16 4.20
N LEU A 13 2.17 14.66 4.96
CA LEU A 13 1.93 13.52 5.82
C LEU A 13 0.98 13.92 6.95
N PRO A 14 0.21 12.97 7.50
CA PRO A 14 -0.60 13.25 8.68
C PRO A 14 0.26 13.74 9.84
N GLN A 15 -0.32 14.50 10.74
CA GLN A 15 0.41 15.04 11.90
C GLN A 15 0.90 13.92 12.81
N TRP A 16 0.14 12.84 12.91
CA TRP A 16 0.54 11.63 13.63
C TRP A 16 -0.12 10.42 13.02
N ALA A 17 0.46 9.25 13.27
CA ALA A 17 -0.10 7.98 12.81
C ALA A 17 -1.19 7.52 13.77
N TYR A 18 -2.33 7.08 13.20
CA TYR A 18 -3.34 6.40 14.01
C TYR A 18 -2.94 4.96 14.26
N VAL A 19 -2.83 4.59 15.52
CA VAL A 19 -2.53 3.22 15.93
C VAL A 19 -3.58 2.79 16.96
N PRO A 20 -4.43 1.80 16.64
CA PRO A 20 -5.43 1.31 17.59
C PRO A 20 -4.76 0.91 18.90
N GLY A 21 -5.32 1.39 20.01
CA GLY A 21 -4.78 1.16 21.36
C GLY A 21 -3.73 2.16 21.81
N GLU A 22 -3.11 2.93 20.92
CA GLU A 22 -2.15 3.99 21.25
C GLU A 22 -2.77 5.38 21.08
N THR A 23 -3.56 5.58 20.02
CA THR A 23 -4.21 6.85 19.71
C THR A 23 -5.72 6.68 19.68
N ALA A 24 -6.46 7.71 20.07
CA ALA A 24 -7.90 7.72 19.91
C ALA A 24 -8.25 7.96 18.42
N GLU A 25 -9.26 7.25 17.92
CA GLU A 25 -9.68 7.41 16.53
C GLU A 25 -10.08 8.86 16.22
N ALA A 26 -10.67 9.56 17.16
CA ALA A 26 -11.03 10.97 17.00
C ALA A 26 -9.82 11.87 16.79
N GLU A 27 -8.62 11.41 17.10
CA GLU A 27 -7.38 12.16 16.91
C GLU A 27 -6.72 11.88 15.57
N ALA A 28 -7.24 10.94 14.77
CA ALA A 28 -6.70 10.66 13.45
C ALA A 28 -6.83 11.91 12.55
N ASP A 29 -5.83 12.12 11.71
CA ASP A 29 -5.81 13.25 10.79
C ASP A 29 -6.66 12.94 9.54
N HIS A 30 -7.97 13.00 9.70
CA HIS A 30 -8.91 12.70 8.63
C HIS A 30 -8.86 13.71 7.49
N ASP A 31 -8.58 14.97 7.79
CA ASP A 31 -8.57 16.02 6.76
C ASP A 31 -7.47 15.77 5.73
N THR A 32 -6.27 15.38 6.19
CA THR A 32 -5.16 15.06 5.30
C THR A 32 -5.50 13.84 4.43
N LEU A 33 -6.13 12.82 5.01
CA LEU A 33 -6.56 11.65 4.24
C LEU A 33 -7.61 12.00 3.21
N TRP A 34 -8.60 12.82 3.57
CA TRP A 34 -9.67 13.20 2.64
C TRP A 34 -9.15 13.98 1.44
N GLN A 35 -8.11 14.81 1.63
CA GLN A 35 -7.47 15.51 0.51
C GLN A 35 -6.89 14.52 -0.50
N ALA A 36 -6.25 13.46 -0.02
CA ALA A 36 -5.70 12.42 -0.89
C ALA A 36 -6.81 11.58 -1.54
N MET A 37 -7.83 11.20 -0.78
CA MET A 37 -8.96 10.43 -1.29
C MET A 37 -9.72 11.18 -2.39
N ALA A 38 -9.81 12.51 -2.29
CA ALA A 38 -10.47 13.33 -3.29
C ALA A 38 -9.79 13.26 -4.66
N LEU A 39 -8.54 12.82 -4.72
CA LEU A 39 -7.80 12.65 -5.97
C LEU A 39 -8.14 11.35 -6.68
N VAL A 40 -8.76 10.39 -5.98
CA VAL A 40 -9.12 9.09 -6.56
C VAL A 40 -10.37 9.27 -7.41
N PRO A 41 -10.35 8.86 -8.70
CA PRO A 41 -11.55 8.93 -9.53
C PRO A 41 -12.59 7.91 -9.05
N SER A 42 -13.84 8.06 -9.50
CA SER A 42 -14.87 7.07 -9.22
C SER A 42 -14.52 5.70 -9.81
N ARG A 43 -13.78 5.69 -10.93
CA ARG A 43 -13.29 4.47 -11.59
C ARG A 43 -12.09 4.81 -12.46
N PHE A 44 -11.01 4.05 -12.31
CA PHE A 44 -9.89 4.12 -13.23
C PHE A 44 -10.26 3.46 -14.56
N GLN A 45 -9.80 4.06 -15.66
CA GLN A 45 -9.97 3.50 -17.00
C GLN A 45 -8.79 2.56 -17.29
N ASP A 46 -9.06 1.34 -17.74
CA ASP A 46 -8.11 0.34 -18.19
C ASP A 46 -7.07 -0.12 -17.15
N PHE A 47 -6.42 0.77 -16.44
CA PHE A 47 -5.38 0.45 -15.45
C PHE A 47 -5.23 1.57 -14.43
N VAL A 48 -4.55 1.25 -13.32
CA VAL A 48 -4.18 2.25 -12.31
C VAL A 48 -2.81 2.80 -12.68
N PRO A 49 -2.69 4.11 -12.99
CA PRO A 49 -1.39 4.68 -13.35
C PRO A 49 -0.41 4.61 -12.20
N ALA A 50 0.83 4.18 -12.47
CA ALA A 50 1.87 4.06 -11.47
C ALA A 50 2.18 5.40 -10.78
N ARG A 51 2.00 6.50 -11.50
CA ARG A 51 2.28 7.84 -11.00
C ARG A 51 1.08 8.56 -10.40
N HIS A 52 -0.05 7.88 -10.27
CA HIS A 52 -1.23 8.53 -9.72
C HIS A 52 -0.91 9.05 -8.31
N PRO A 53 -1.23 10.32 -8.02
CA PRO A 53 -0.83 10.93 -6.74
C PRO A 53 -1.41 10.24 -5.51
N ALA A 54 -2.65 9.77 -5.55
CA ALA A 54 -3.23 9.05 -4.43
C ALA A 54 -2.53 7.71 -4.19
N LEU A 55 -2.23 6.97 -5.26
CA LEU A 55 -1.50 5.71 -5.15
C LEU A 55 -0.12 5.94 -4.54
N ARG A 56 0.62 6.89 -5.06
CA ARG A 56 1.96 7.20 -4.55
C ARG A 56 1.93 7.65 -3.11
N TYR A 57 0.92 8.42 -2.75
CA TYR A 57 0.74 8.85 -1.37
C TYR A 57 0.48 7.66 -0.44
N GLY A 58 -0.40 6.74 -0.84
CA GLY A 58 -0.67 5.53 -0.07
C GLY A 58 0.59 4.69 0.16
N ILE A 59 1.42 4.54 -0.87
CA ILE A 59 2.70 3.83 -0.77
C ILE A 59 3.65 4.56 0.18
N ALA A 60 3.78 5.88 0.03
CA ALA A 60 4.65 6.70 0.86
C ALA A 60 4.22 6.68 2.33
N LEU A 61 2.92 6.67 2.60
CA LEU A 61 2.40 6.58 3.97
C LEU A 61 2.90 5.33 4.69
N ASN A 62 2.79 4.16 4.04
CA ASN A 62 3.31 2.93 4.62
C ASN A 62 4.79 3.05 4.93
N ASP A 63 5.57 3.55 3.99
CA ASP A 63 7.03 3.63 4.12
C ASP A 63 7.47 4.67 5.15
N ALA A 64 6.58 5.59 5.50
CA ALA A 64 6.81 6.58 6.56
C ALA A 64 6.25 6.14 7.92
N GLY A 65 5.63 4.96 8.01
CA GLY A 65 5.10 4.43 9.27
C GLY A 65 3.64 4.73 9.54
N TYR A 66 2.93 5.33 8.58
CA TYR A 66 1.50 5.62 8.69
C TYR A 66 0.69 4.46 8.09
N PHE A 67 0.67 3.33 8.80
CA PHE A 67 0.14 2.08 8.26
C PHE A 67 -1.38 2.08 8.09
N TRP A 68 -2.09 2.58 9.10
CA TRP A 68 -3.56 2.68 9.01
C TRP A 68 -3.97 3.62 7.89
N GLU A 69 -3.33 4.79 7.81
CA GLU A 69 -3.60 5.79 6.80
C GLU A 69 -3.30 5.25 5.39
N SER A 70 -2.20 4.49 5.27
CA SER A 70 -1.87 3.82 4.02
C SER A 70 -2.99 2.89 3.57
N GLN A 71 -3.53 2.07 4.48
CA GLN A 71 -4.64 1.18 4.16
C GLN A 71 -5.85 1.94 3.65
N GLU A 72 -6.22 3.04 4.32
CA GLU A 72 -7.39 3.83 3.93
C GLU A 72 -7.26 4.35 2.49
N ILE A 73 -6.09 4.90 2.14
CA ILE A 73 -5.86 5.41 0.79
C ILE A 73 -5.80 4.29 -0.24
N LEU A 74 -5.06 3.21 0.07
CA LEU A 74 -4.93 2.08 -0.87
C LEU A 74 -6.27 1.38 -1.09
N GLU A 75 -7.13 1.30 -0.08
CA GLU A 75 -8.47 0.76 -0.23
C GLU A 75 -9.33 1.62 -1.16
N ALA A 76 -9.21 2.94 -1.08
CA ALA A 76 -9.91 3.84 -1.99
C ALA A 76 -9.44 3.63 -3.44
N VAL A 77 -8.14 3.50 -3.65
CA VAL A 77 -7.58 3.20 -4.98
C VAL A 77 -8.05 1.83 -5.47
N TRP A 78 -8.04 0.83 -4.60
CA TRP A 78 -8.51 -0.52 -4.91
C TRP A 78 -9.97 -0.52 -5.35
N ALA A 79 -10.82 0.22 -4.65
CA ALA A 79 -12.24 0.29 -4.99
C ALA A 79 -12.48 0.90 -6.38
N ALA A 80 -11.62 1.81 -6.81
CA ALA A 80 -11.70 2.46 -8.11
C ALA A 80 -10.97 1.70 -9.22
N ALA A 81 -10.15 0.71 -8.88
CA ALA A 81 -9.38 -0.05 -9.86
C ALA A 81 -10.28 -0.92 -10.74
N PRO A 82 -9.87 -1.20 -12.00
CA PRO A 82 -10.66 -2.06 -12.88
C PRO A 82 -10.91 -3.44 -12.24
N GLN A 83 -12.15 -3.90 -12.32
CA GLN A 83 -12.54 -5.20 -11.77
C GLN A 83 -11.90 -6.32 -12.59
N GLY A 84 -11.44 -7.36 -11.89
CA GLY A 84 -10.78 -8.49 -12.53
C GLY A 84 -9.37 -8.20 -13.02
N GLY A 85 -8.89 -6.98 -12.81
CA GLY A 85 -7.56 -6.58 -13.25
C GLY A 85 -6.46 -6.99 -12.27
N ARG A 86 -5.23 -7.03 -12.79
CA ARG A 86 -4.06 -7.40 -12.00
C ARG A 86 -3.75 -6.37 -10.91
N GLU A 87 -4.11 -5.09 -11.13
CA GLU A 87 -3.91 -4.02 -10.17
C GLU A 87 -4.66 -4.27 -8.87
N ARG A 88 -5.87 -4.84 -8.92
CA ARG A 88 -6.62 -5.17 -7.70
C ARG A 88 -5.90 -6.21 -6.87
N ILE A 89 -5.28 -7.20 -7.52
CA ILE A 89 -4.49 -8.23 -6.82
C ILE A 89 -3.31 -7.57 -6.11
N LEU A 90 -2.56 -6.73 -6.83
CA LEU A 90 -1.40 -6.04 -6.26
C LEU A 90 -1.80 -5.08 -5.14
N LEU A 91 -2.87 -4.30 -5.35
CA LEU A 91 -3.36 -3.38 -4.31
C LEU A 91 -3.78 -4.13 -3.06
N ARG A 92 -4.46 -5.28 -3.21
CA ARG A 92 -4.81 -6.11 -2.07
C ARG A 92 -3.57 -6.59 -1.33
N ALA A 93 -2.53 -7.02 -2.06
CA ALA A 93 -1.26 -7.41 -1.43
C ALA A 93 -0.66 -6.24 -0.64
N CYS A 94 -0.65 -5.04 -1.19
CA CYS A 94 -0.13 -3.85 -0.51
C CYS A 94 -0.96 -3.51 0.73
N ILE A 95 -2.29 -3.61 0.65
CA ILE A 95 -3.19 -3.39 1.78
C ILE A 95 -2.87 -4.39 2.91
N GLN A 96 -2.66 -5.65 2.57
CA GLN A 96 -2.33 -6.67 3.56
C GLN A 96 -0.95 -6.43 4.19
N ILE A 97 0.02 -5.97 3.42
CA ILE A 97 1.35 -5.61 3.95
C ILE A 97 1.22 -4.46 4.95
N ALA A 98 0.49 -3.40 4.60
CA ALA A 98 0.27 -2.28 5.51
C ALA A 98 -0.45 -2.73 6.79
N ASN A 99 -1.44 -3.62 6.66
CA ASN A 99 -2.15 -4.19 7.80
C ASN A 99 -1.22 -5.02 8.68
N ALA A 100 -0.34 -5.84 8.07
CA ALA A 100 0.66 -6.61 8.81
C ALA A 100 1.59 -5.68 9.59
N ASN A 101 2.06 -4.61 8.94
CA ASN A 101 2.91 -3.61 9.59
C ASN A 101 2.21 -2.96 10.78
N LEU A 102 0.92 -2.64 10.64
CA LEU A 102 0.14 -2.10 11.73
C LEU A 102 0.06 -3.09 12.90
N ARG A 103 -0.14 -4.37 12.61
CA ARG A 103 -0.18 -5.41 13.65
C ARG A 103 1.16 -5.54 14.38
N LEU A 104 2.27 -5.44 13.67
CA LEU A 104 3.59 -5.40 14.32
C LEU A 104 3.71 -4.21 15.25
N ARG A 105 3.25 -3.04 14.82
CA ARG A 105 3.23 -1.83 15.65
C ARG A 105 2.37 -2.03 16.89
N MET A 106 1.27 -2.76 16.77
CA MET A 106 0.37 -3.09 17.88
C MET A 106 0.86 -4.27 18.73
N GLN A 107 2.05 -4.80 18.45
CA GLN A 107 2.64 -5.94 19.14
C GLN A 107 1.81 -7.22 18.99
N LYS A 108 1.30 -7.44 17.76
CA LYS A 108 0.53 -8.63 17.40
C LYS A 108 1.23 -9.40 16.28
N PRO A 109 2.38 -10.04 16.57
CA PRO A 109 3.20 -10.66 15.52
C PRO A 109 2.52 -11.83 14.80
N ARG A 110 1.66 -12.59 15.49
CA ARG A 110 0.95 -13.70 14.83
C ARG A 110 -0.05 -13.20 13.80
N ALA A 111 -0.77 -12.13 14.13
CA ALA A 111 -1.68 -11.51 13.18
C ALA A 111 -0.90 -10.92 12.00
N ALA A 112 0.24 -10.29 12.27
CA ALA A 112 1.11 -9.75 11.23
C ALA A 112 1.57 -10.86 10.27
N ALA A 113 2.02 -12.00 10.81
CA ALA A 113 2.45 -13.13 9.99
C ALA A 113 1.33 -13.62 9.08
N ARG A 114 0.10 -13.68 9.58
CA ARG A 114 -1.05 -14.08 8.76
C ARG A 114 -1.27 -13.12 7.61
N TYR A 115 -1.23 -11.83 7.85
CA TYR A 115 -1.42 -10.83 6.79
C TYR A 115 -0.26 -10.84 5.78
N PHE A 116 0.97 -11.01 6.23
CA PHE A 116 2.11 -11.20 5.32
C PHE A 116 1.93 -12.44 4.45
N GLY A 117 1.43 -13.52 5.02
CA GLY A 117 1.14 -14.76 4.28
C GLY A 117 0.07 -14.55 3.21
N GLU A 118 -1.00 -13.82 3.54
CA GLU A 118 -2.05 -13.49 2.57
C GLU A 118 -1.49 -12.61 1.44
N ALA A 119 -0.66 -11.62 1.77
CA ALA A 119 -0.01 -10.79 0.77
C ALA A 119 0.88 -11.61 -0.16
N LEU A 120 1.64 -12.56 0.40
CA LEU A 120 2.51 -13.42 -0.40
C LEU A 120 1.72 -14.25 -1.41
N VAL A 121 0.56 -14.79 -1.00
CA VAL A 121 -0.32 -15.54 -1.91
C VAL A 121 -0.74 -14.65 -3.09
N GLU A 122 -1.13 -13.42 -2.82
CA GLU A 122 -1.51 -12.47 -3.89
C GLU A 122 -0.34 -12.16 -4.82
N LEU A 123 0.85 -11.93 -4.26
CA LEU A 123 2.05 -11.64 -5.06
C LEU A 123 2.45 -12.84 -5.91
N ASP A 124 2.35 -14.06 -5.38
CA ASP A 124 2.63 -15.27 -6.13
C ASP A 124 1.62 -15.48 -7.27
N THR A 125 0.35 -15.21 -7.02
CA THR A 125 -0.70 -15.25 -8.04
C THR A 125 -0.38 -14.28 -9.17
N LEU A 126 0.02 -13.07 -8.81
CA LEU A 126 0.37 -12.04 -9.78
C LEU A 126 1.59 -12.44 -10.61
N GLY A 127 2.59 -13.06 -10.00
CA GLY A 127 3.81 -13.51 -10.68
C GLY A 127 3.57 -14.60 -11.69
N ARG A 128 2.50 -15.38 -11.54
CA ARG A 128 2.14 -16.45 -12.48
C ARG A 128 1.39 -15.93 -13.71
N ASN A 129 0.87 -14.72 -13.65
CA ASN A 129 0.14 -14.11 -14.75
C ASN A 129 1.09 -13.21 -15.55
N ALA A 130 1.28 -13.54 -16.83
CA ALA A 130 2.18 -12.78 -17.68
C ALA A 130 1.78 -11.30 -17.71
N ALA A 131 2.76 -10.41 -17.55
CA ALA A 131 2.54 -8.98 -17.59
C ALA A 131 2.46 -8.48 -19.01
N ALA A 132 1.42 -7.69 -19.32
CA ALA A 132 1.47 -6.83 -20.49
C ALA A 132 2.38 -5.64 -20.16
N ALA A 133 3.20 -5.21 -21.10
CA ALA A 133 4.02 -4.01 -20.90
C ALA A 133 3.13 -2.78 -20.80
N GLY A 134 3.47 -1.83 -19.92
CA GLY A 134 2.71 -0.60 -19.75
C GLY A 134 3.16 0.25 -18.58
N ASP A 135 2.50 1.38 -18.42
CA ASP A 135 2.79 2.34 -17.37
C ASP A 135 1.91 2.15 -16.13
N GLY A 136 1.27 1.00 -16.03
CA GLY A 136 0.41 0.67 -14.90
C GLY A 136 1.19 0.35 -13.64
N PHE A 137 0.46 0.33 -12.54
CA PHE A 137 1.04 0.06 -11.23
C PHE A 137 1.76 -1.29 -11.18
N VAL A 138 1.15 -2.33 -11.76
CA VAL A 138 1.73 -3.68 -11.71
C VAL A 138 3.10 -3.74 -12.36
N GLU A 139 3.24 -3.10 -13.53
CA GLU A 139 4.49 -3.12 -14.30
C GLU A 139 5.61 -2.36 -13.59
N ALA A 140 5.26 -1.32 -12.83
CA ALA A 140 6.23 -0.46 -12.16
C ALA A 140 6.62 -0.94 -10.76
N PHE A 141 5.90 -1.91 -10.20
CA PHE A 141 6.05 -2.30 -8.81
C PHE A 141 7.03 -3.48 -8.66
N PRO A 142 7.90 -3.47 -7.63
CA PRO A 142 8.91 -4.52 -7.44
C PRO A 142 8.33 -5.80 -6.82
N THR A 143 7.43 -6.45 -7.53
CA THR A 143 6.62 -7.58 -7.04
C THR A 143 7.49 -8.75 -6.59
N ALA A 144 8.47 -9.16 -7.41
CA ALA A 144 9.31 -10.31 -7.09
C ALA A 144 10.19 -10.06 -5.87
N ARG A 145 10.72 -8.84 -5.73
CA ARG A 145 11.53 -8.46 -4.57
C ARG A 145 10.70 -8.51 -3.29
N LEU A 146 9.47 -8.00 -3.34
CA LEU A 146 8.59 -8.05 -2.17
C LEU A 146 8.21 -9.48 -1.81
N ALA A 147 7.90 -10.31 -2.79
CA ALA A 147 7.58 -11.73 -2.53
C ALA A 147 8.75 -12.43 -1.85
N ALA A 148 9.97 -12.21 -2.32
CA ALA A 148 11.18 -12.78 -1.71
C ALA A 148 11.37 -12.28 -0.27
N LEU A 149 11.15 -10.98 -0.04
CA LEU A 149 11.26 -10.38 1.29
C LEU A 149 10.24 -10.97 2.26
N LEU A 150 8.98 -11.13 1.84
CA LEU A 150 7.95 -11.72 2.68
C LEU A 150 8.26 -13.17 3.01
N LYS A 151 8.76 -13.94 2.05
CA LYS A 151 9.20 -15.33 2.30
C LYS A 151 10.27 -15.37 3.38
N ALA A 152 11.26 -14.48 3.29
CA ALA A 152 12.33 -14.42 4.30
C ALA A 152 11.79 -14.04 5.68
N LYS A 153 10.87 -13.07 5.75
CA LYS A 153 10.25 -12.68 7.02
C LYS A 153 9.45 -13.83 7.63
N LEU A 154 8.67 -14.54 6.83
CA LEU A 154 7.84 -15.64 7.30
C LEU A 154 8.66 -16.88 7.70
N ALA A 155 9.89 -16.99 7.22
CA ALA A 155 10.81 -18.06 7.62
C ALA A 155 11.43 -17.83 9.00
N GLN A 156 11.33 -16.63 9.56
CA GLN A 156 11.86 -16.32 10.89
C GLN A 156 11.04 -17.01 11.98
N PRO A 157 11.66 -17.43 13.09
CA PRO A 157 10.93 -18.07 14.19
C PRO A 157 9.87 -17.16 14.82
N ALA A 158 10.12 -15.85 14.86
CA ALA A 158 9.22 -14.85 15.39
C ALA A 158 9.46 -13.51 14.72
N LEU A 159 8.40 -12.75 14.52
CA LEU A 159 8.46 -11.39 14.01
C LEU A 159 8.53 -10.39 15.17
N THR A 160 9.23 -9.28 14.94
CA THR A 160 9.33 -8.17 15.88
C THR A 160 8.86 -6.87 15.21
N LYS A 161 8.77 -5.79 15.98
CA LYS A 161 8.43 -4.47 15.42
C LYS A 161 9.39 -4.03 14.31
N ALA A 162 10.64 -4.48 14.36
CA ALA A 162 11.65 -4.13 13.35
C ALA A 162 11.43 -4.85 12.02
N ASP A 163 10.54 -5.83 11.96
CA ASP A 163 10.29 -6.63 10.76
C ASP A 163 9.25 -6.03 9.81
N TRP A 164 8.81 -4.82 10.05
CA TRP A 164 7.87 -4.16 9.15
C TRP A 164 8.48 -3.98 7.74
N VAL A 165 7.62 -3.95 6.74
CA VAL A 165 8.02 -4.02 5.34
C VAL A 165 7.71 -2.73 4.61
N GLU A 166 8.72 -2.12 4.01
CA GLU A 166 8.56 -0.98 3.11
C GLU A 166 8.24 -1.47 1.71
N PHE A 167 7.45 -0.69 0.99
CA PHE A 167 7.20 -0.97 -0.43
C PHE A 167 8.38 -0.56 -1.30
N GLY A 168 9.06 0.49 -0.92
CA GLY A 168 10.07 1.11 -1.76
C GLY A 168 9.46 2.07 -2.77
N LYS A 169 10.32 2.70 -3.57
CA LYS A 169 9.88 3.70 -4.53
C LYS A 169 9.41 3.05 -5.83
N ILE A 170 8.18 3.36 -6.21
CA ILE A 170 7.59 2.85 -7.45
C ILE A 170 8.24 3.54 -8.65
N GLY A 171 8.50 2.77 -9.71
CA GLY A 171 9.02 3.30 -10.96
C GLY A 171 10.44 3.79 -10.89
N ARG A 172 11.19 3.39 -9.88
CA ARG A 172 12.61 3.67 -9.80
C ARG A 172 13.36 2.71 -10.72
N ALA A 173 14.06 3.29 -11.64
CA ALA A 173 14.93 2.50 -12.51
C ALA A 173 16.08 1.89 -11.71
#